data_26f5af4d6e30407e549cea60837d7bd5
#
_entry.id   26f5af4d6e30407e549cea60837d7bd5
#
_cell.length_a   1.000
_cell.length_b   1.000
_cell.length_c   1.000
_cell.angle_alpha   90.00
_cell.angle_beta   90.00
_cell.angle_gamma   90.00
#
_symmetry.space_group_name_H-M   'P 1'
#
loop_
_entity.id
_entity.type
_entity.pdbx_description
1 polymer ?
#
loop_
_entity_poly.entity_id
_entity_poly.type
_entity_poly.pdbx_seq_one_letter_code
_entity_poly.pdbx_strand_id
1 'polypeptide(L)'
;MCIRDRHQDHGASPAACQRSIQLGFSSVMMDGSLLEDQKTPASYEYNVEVTQRTVDMAHACGVTVEGELGCLGSLETGEAGEEDGVGASGTLSMDQLLTDPDQAADFIDQTGCDALAIAIGTSHGAYKFSRPPTGDILAIDRIKAIHERIPGTHLVMHGSSSVPQDWLQVINESGGEIPETYGVPVEEIQEGIK
;
A
#
# COMPACT_ATOMS: atom_id res chain seq x y z
N MET A 1 -10.60 24.30 18.14
CA MET A 1 -11.19 23.28 17.26
C MET A 1 -10.12 22.20 17.11
N CYS A 2 -10.36 20.98 17.60
CA CYS A 2 -9.40 19.89 17.36
C CYS A 2 -9.59 19.42 15.93
N ILE A 3 -8.70 19.83 15.05
CA ILE A 3 -8.62 19.24 13.71
C ILE A 3 -8.03 17.84 13.91
N ARG A 4 -8.80 16.81 13.61
CA ARG A 4 -8.31 15.44 13.53
C ARG A 4 -8.16 15.13 12.07
N ASP A 5 -6.94 14.90 11.64
CA ASP A 5 -6.70 14.34 10.33
C ASP A 5 -7.21 12.89 10.30
N ARG A 6 -7.92 12.59 9.23
CA ARG A 6 -8.41 11.25 8.94
C ARG A 6 -8.04 10.92 7.51
N HIS A 7 -7.42 9.79 7.36
CA HIS A 7 -7.13 9.18 6.07
C HIS A 7 -8.11 8.03 5.81
N GLN A 8 -8.70 7.97 4.62
CA GLN A 8 -9.45 6.80 4.18
C GLN A 8 -8.51 5.93 3.37
N ASP A 9 -8.29 4.74 3.87
CA ASP A 9 -7.39 3.72 3.36
C ASP A 9 -8.10 2.84 2.32
N HIS A 10 -7.41 2.42 1.26
CA HIS A 10 -7.85 1.52 0.19
C HIS A 10 -9.29 1.77 -0.32
N GLY A 11 -9.54 2.92 -0.91
CA GLY A 11 -10.81 3.22 -1.57
C GLY A 11 -11.00 2.44 -2.86
N ALA A 12 -12.00 1.60 -2.94
CA ALA A 12 -12.29 0.74 -4.09
C ALA A 12 -12.81 1.49 -5.33
N SER A 13 -13.18 2.76 -5.18
CA SER A 13 -13.70 3.56 -6.29
C SER A 13 -13.68 5.06 -5.96
N PRO A 14 -13.71 5.94 -6.98
CA PRO A 14 -13.87 7.38 -6.77
C PRO A 14 -15.11 7.73 -5.94
N ALA A 15 -16.18 6.95 -6.03
CA ALA A 15 -17.39 7.15 -5.25
C ALA A 15 -17.19 6.86 -3.75
N ALA A 16 -16.34 5.88 -3.40
CA ALA A 16 -15.95 5.60 -2.01
C ALA A 16 -15.14 6.77 -1.44
N CYS A 17 -14.15 7.26 -2.18
CA CYS A 17 -13.36 8.43 -1.81
C CYS A 17 -14.22 9.68 -1.65
N GLN A 18 -15.15 9.94 -2.57
CA GLN A 18 -16.10 11.05 -2.47
C GLN A 18 -16.93 11.00 -1.18
N ARG A 19 -17.41 9.83 -0.82
CA ARG A 19 -18.18 9.65 0.42
C ARG A 19 -17.35 9.97 1.65
N SER A 20 -16.09 9.54 1.69
CA SER A 20 -15.16 9.85 2.77
C SER A 20 -14.89 11.36 2.88
N ILE A 21 -14.69 12.04 1.75
CA ILE A 21 -14.53 13.51 1.71
C ILE A 21 -15.79 14.20 2.29
N GLN A 22 -16.99 13.76 1.92
CA GLN A 22 -18.24 14.29 2.44
C GLN A 22 -18.40 14.08 3.96
N LEU A 23 -17.78 13.03 4.50
CA LEU A 23 -17.75 12.75 5.95
C LEU A 23 -16.61 13.49 6.69
N GLY A 24 -15.85 14.34 5.99
CA GLY A 24 -14.83 15.20 6.58
C GLY A 24 -13.46 14.54 6.74
N PHE A 25 -13.13 13.56 5.89
CA PHE A 25 -11.77 13.07 5.78
C PHE A 25 -10.88 14.11 5.11
N SER A 26 -9.69 14.31 5.63
CA SER A 26 -8.70 15.26 5.13
C SER A 26 -7.75 14.66 4.10
N SER A 27 -7.77 13.33 3.96
CA SER A 27 -6.99 12.56 3.01
C SER A 27 -7.75 11.30 2.61
N VAL A 28 -7.61 10.88 1.36
CA VAL A 28 -8.21 9.64 0.83
C VAL A 28 -7.19 8.91 -0.03
N MET A 29 -7.27 7.57 -0.03
CA MET A 29 -6.52 6.73 -0.95
C MET A 29 -7.47 6.17 -2.01
N MET A 30 -7.09 6.33 -3.28
CA MET A 30 -7.71 5.63 -4.41
C MET A 30 -6.84 4.43 -4.78
N ASP A 31 -7.27 3.25 -4.38
CA ASP A 31 -6.61 2.02 -4.77
C ASP A 31 -7.14 1.56 -6.14
N GLY A 32 -6.52 2.08 -7.20
CA GLY A 32 -6.81 1.71 -8.58
C GLY A 32 -5.98 0.53 -9.09
N SER A 33 -5.15 -0.09 -8.24
CA SER A 33 -4.39 -1.30 -8.58
C SER A 33 -5.30 -2.51 -8.78
N LEU A 34 -6.48 -2.46 -8.16
CA LEU A 34 -7.54 -3.44 -8.29
C LEU A 34 -8.80 -2.81 -8.91
N LEU A 35 -9.64 -3.62 -9.55
CA LEU A 35 -10.97 -3.21 -9.96
C LEU A 35 -11.88 -2.99 -8.74
N GLU A 36 -13.08 -2.45 -8.94
CA GLU A 36 -14.06 -2.19 -7.85
C GLU A 36 -14.45 -3.44 -7.05
N ASP A 37 -14.19 -4.65 -7.57
CA ASP A 37 -14.40 -5.90 -6.84
C ASP A 37 -13.34 -6.14 -5.76
N GLN A 38 -12.30 -5.32 -5.72
CA GLN A 38 -11.15 -5.36 -4.81
C GLN A 38 -10.38 -6.69 -4.85
N LYS A 39 -10.41 -7.39 -5.97
CA LYS A 39 -9.77 -8.70 -6.18
C LYS A 39 -9.06 -8.83 -7.51
N THR A 40 -9.63 -8.25 -8.55
CA THR A 40 -9.11 -8.37 -9.91
C THR A 40 -8.06 -7.29 -10.15
N PRO A 41 -6.79 -7.63 -10.44
CA PRO A 41 -5.79 -6.64 -10.84
C PRO A 41 -6.27 -5.81 -12.01
N ALA A 42 -6.18 -4.49 -11.88
CA ALA A 42 -6.61 -3.54 -12.88
C ALA A 42 -5.51 -3.27 -13.92
N SER A 43 -5.88 -2.68 -15.06
CA SER A 43 -4.91 -2.16 -15.99
C SER A 43 -4.33 -0.82 -15.49
N TYR A 44 -3.15 -0.48 -15.98
CA TYR A 44 -2.51 0.81 -15.70
C TYR A 44 -3.40 2.00 -16.08
N GLU A 45 -4.03 1.94 -17.26
CA GLU A 45 -4.91 3.00 -17.77
C GLU A 45 -6.15 3.18 -16.88
N TYR A 46 -6.73 2.09 -16.38
CA TYR A 46 -7.83 2.16 -15.43
C TYR A 46 -7.39 2.83 -14.13
N ASN A 47 -6.23 2.43 -13.60
CA ASN A 47 -5.69 3.01 -12.37
C ASN A 47 -5.46 4.52 -12.52
N VAL A 48 -4.83 4.94 -13.62
CA VAL A 48 -4.63 6.37 -13.94
C VAL A 48 -5.98 7.10 -13.99
N GLU A 49 -6.98 6.57 -14.72
CA GLU A 49 -8.29 7.20 -14.88
C GLU A 49 -9.00 7.42 -13.52
N VAL A 50 -9.10 6.37 -12.70
CA VAL A 50 -9.83 6.46 -11.42
C VAL A 50 -9.09 7.31 -10.40
N THR A 51 -7.76 7.27 -10.39
CA THR A 51 -6.92 8.09 -9.50
C THR A 51 -7.00 9.56 -9.90
N GLN A 52 -6.83 9.90 -11.17
CA GLN A 52 -6.95 11.28 -11.66
C GLN A 52 -8.33 11.87 -11.33
N ARG A 53 -9.40 11.11 -11.58
CA ARG A 53 -10.76 11.53 -11.24
C ARG A 53 -10.92 11.79 -9.73
N THR A 54 -10.28 11.00 -8.90
CA THR A 54 -10.29 11.19 -7.44
C THR A 54 -9.51 12.43 -7.05
N VAL A 55 -8.35 12.66 -7.66
CA VAL A 55 -7.51 13.85 -7.44
C VAL A 55 -8.28 15.12 -7.80
N ASP A 56 -8.88 15.19 -8.96
CA ASP A 56 -9.67 16.36 -9.39
C ASP A 56 -10.75 16.73 -8.36
N MET A 57 -11.46 15.74 -7.87
CA MET A 57 -12.53 15.92 -6.88
C MET A 57 -11.98 16.30 -5.51
N ALA A 58 -10.96 15.63 -5.03
CA ALA A 58 -10.38 15.82 -3.69
C ALA A 58 -9.66 17.16 -3.58
N HIS A 59 -8.82 17.51 -4.56
CA HIS A 59 -8.11 18.79 -4.58
C HIS A 59 -9.06 19.98 -4.64
N ALA A 60 -10.20 19.87 -5.34
CA ALA A 60 -11.25 20.90 -5.31
C ALA A 60 -11.82 21.14 -3.90
N CYS A 61 -11.69 20.15 -3.00
CA CYS A 61 -12.13 20.22 -1.59
C CYS A 61 -10.97 20.49 -0.61
N GLY A 62 -9.73 20.61 -1.08
CA GLY A 62 -8.52 20.74 -0.24
C GLY A 62 -8.17 19.45 0.51
N VAL A 63 -8.49 18.30 -0.07
CA VAL A 63 -8.22 16.95 0.46
C VAL A 63 -7.09 16.34 -0.35
N THR A 64 -6.11 15.73 0.33
CA THR A 64 -4.97 15.05 -0.33
C THR A 64 -5.36 13.65 -0.80
N VAL A 65 -4.68 13.18 -1.85
CA VAL A 65 -4.91 11.87 -2.45
C VAL A 65 -3.63 11.04 -2.45
N GLU A 66 -3.77 9.81 -1.97
CA GLU A 66 -2.82 8.73 -2.17
C GLU A 66 -3.30 7.85 -3.33
N GLY A 67 -2.40 7.52 -4.25
CA GLY A 67 -2.63 6.51 -5.29
C GLY A 67 -1.87 5.23 -4.95
N GLU A 68 -2.16 4.14 -5.65
CA GLU A 68 -1.42 2.88 -5.52
C GLU A 68 -0.94 2.39 -6.88
N LEU A 69 0.31 1.92 -6.94
CA LEU A 69 0.89 1.35 -8.15
C LEU A 69 1.62 0.04 -7.84
N GLY A 70 1.19 -1.03 -8.49
CA GLY A 70 1.55 -2.39 -8.20
C GLY A 70 0.52 -3.07 -7.29
N CYS A 71 0.68 -4.35 -7.05
CA CYS A 71 -0.19 -5.14 -6.17
C CYS A 71 0.59 -5.66 -4.98
N LEU A 72 -0.02 -5.63 -3.81
CA LEU A 72 0.58 -6.20 -2.61
C LEU A 72 0.70 -7.72 -2.73
N GLY A 73 1.85 -8.25 -2.35
CA GLY A 73 2.13 -9.67 -2.39
C GLY A 73 3.56 -9.99 -2.00
N SER A 74 3.83 -11.25 -1.77
CA SER A 74 5.13 -11.73 -1.28
C SER A 74 6.12 -11.99 -2.41
N LEU A 75 7.30 -11.38 -2.35
CA LEU A 75 8.43 -11.71 -3.25
C LEU A 75 8.97 -13.12 -2.98
N GLU A 76 8.78 -13.67 -1.77
CA GLU A 76 9.27 -15.00 -1.42
C GLU A 76 8.45 -16.10 -2.11
N THR A 77 7.13 -15.96 -2.16
CA THR A 77 6.21 -16.97 -2.70
C THR A 77 5.64 -16.61 -4.06
N GLY A 78 5.67 -15.35 -4.46
CA GLY A 78 4.97 -14.84 -5.63
C GLY A 78 3.46 -14.78 -5.44
N GLU A 79 2.96 -15.04 -4.23
CA GLU A 79 1.53 -15.03 -3.96
C GLU A 79 1.04 -13.63 -3.61
N ALA A 80 -0.14 -13.31 -4.12
CA ALA A 80 -0.84 -12.08 -3.80
C ALA A 80 -1.23 -12.02 -2.32
N GLY A 81 -1.25 -10.80 -1.75
CA GLY A 81 -1.67 -10.56 -0.38
C GLY A 81 -3.15 -10.25 -0.30
N GLU A 82 -3.94 -11.17 0.24
CA GLU A 82 -5.36 -10.95 0.56
C GLU A 82 -5.52 -10.79 2.07
N GLU A 83 -6.26 -9.77 2.50
CA GLU A 83 -6.64 -9.55 3.90
C GLU A 83 -8.13 -9.19 3.98
N ASP A 84 -8.88 -9.90 4.82
CA ASP A 84 -10.33 -9.69 5.03
C ASP A 84 -11.17 -9.74 3.74
N GLY A 85 -10.72 -10.51 2.74
CA GLY A 85 -11.38 -10.66 1.45
C GLY A 85 -11.09 -9.54 0.46
N VAL A 86 -10.13 -8.67 0.76
CA VAL A 86 -9.62 -7.60 -0.09
C VAL A 86 -8.19 -7.92 -0.51
N GLY A 87 -7.86 -7.70 -1.75
CA GLY A 87 -6.54 -7.99 -2.32
C GLY A 87 -6.61 -8.96 -3.49
N ALA A 88 -5.60 -8.93 -4.35
CA ALA A 88 -5.50 -9.86 -5.46
C ALA A 88 -5.38 -11.29 -4.94
N SER A 89 -5.87 -12.27 -5.71
CA SER A 89 -5.75 -13.69 -5.38
C SER A 89 -4.88 -14.40 -6.41
N GLY A 90 -4.11 -15.39 -5.95
CA GLY A 90 -3.26 -16.22 -6.81
C GLY A 90 -1.83 -15.70 -6.94
N THR A 91 -1.14 -16.14 -7.98
CA THR A 91 0.27 -15.79 -8.24
C THR A 91 0.36 -14.54 -9.09
N LEU A 92 1.14 -13.57 -8.64
CA LEU A 92 1.42 -12.31 -9.35
C LEU A 92 2.79 -12.39 -10.04
N SER A 93 2.95 -11.64 -11.13
CA SER A 93 4.25 -11.45 -11.77
C SER A 93 5.14 -10.52 -10.95
N MET A 94 6.45 -10.58 -11.16
CA MET A 94 7.39 -9.66 -10.51
C MET A 94 7.09 -8.19 -10.83
N ASP A 95 6.60 -7.90 -12.04
CA ASP A 95 6.20 -6.55 -12.45
C ASP A 95 4.94 -6.04 -11.74
N GLN A 96 4.14 -6.95 -11.21
CA GLN A 96 2.98 -6.61 -10.39
C GLN A 96 3.36 -6.45 -8.90
N LEU A 97 4.37 -7.20 -8.44
CA LEU A 97 4.85 -7.19 -7.05
C LEU A 97 5.86 -6.07 -6.75
N LEU A 98 6.43 -5.45 -7.78
CA LEU A 98 7.42 -4.38 -7.65
C LEU A 98 7.05 -3.21 -8.56
N THR A 99 6.76 -2.07 -7.97
CA THR A 99 6.49 -0.84 -8.73
C THR A 99 7.70 -0.43 -9.58
N ASP A 100 7.48 -0.21 -10.87
CA ASP A 100 8.52 0.29 -11.77
C ASP A 100 8.75 1.79 -11.57
N PRO A 101 10.02 2.28 -11.42
CA PRO A 101 10.30 3.69 -11.17
C PRO A 101 9.89 4.64 -12.30
N ASP A 102 10.00 4.22 -13.56
CA ASP A 102 9.59 5.06 -14.71
C ASP A 102 8.07 5.12 -14.80
N GLN A 103 7.39 4.01 -14.52
CA GLN A 103 5.94 3.95 -14.43
C GLN A 103 5.41 4.79 -13.26
N ALA A 104 6.11 4.81 -12.11
CA ALA A 104 5.78 5.67 -10.97
C ALA A 104 5.84 7.16 -11.35
N ALA A 105 6.88 7.57 -12.09
CA ALA A 105 7.00 8.95 -12.55
C ALA A 105 5.88 9.33 -13.52
N ASP A 106 5.58 8.47 -14.48
CA ASP A 106 4.48 8.67 -15.45
C ASP A 106 3.13 8.74 -14.74
N PHE A 107 2.92 7.89 -13.73
CA PHE A 107 1.68 7.87 -12.94
C PHE A 107 1.46 9.19 -12.17
N ILE A 108 2.50 9.72 -11.52
CA ILE A 108 2.42 11.01 -10.82
C ILE A 108 2.18 12.15 -11.81
N ASP A 109 2.86 12.16 -12.95
CA ASP A 109 2.67 13.18 -13.98
C ASP A 109 1.24 13.18 -14.55
N GLN A 110 0.62 12.00 -14.70
CA GLN A 110 -0.73 11.88 -15.23
C GLN A 110 -1.81 12.15 -14.17
N THR A 111 -1.63 11.71 -12.95
CA THR A 111 -2.67 11.77 -11.90
C THR A 111 -2.57 12.99 -11.02
N GLY A 112 -1.35 13.45 -10.71
CA GLY A 112 -1.09 14.54 -9.77
C GLY A 112 -1.43 14.18 -8.31
N CYS A 113 -1.43 12.91 -7.92
CA CYS A 113 -1.66 12.52 -6.52
C CYS A 113 -0.50 12.96 -5.61
N ASP A 114 -0.79 13.19 -4.34
CA ASP A 114 0.14 13.77 -3.35
C ASP A 114 1.06 12.72 -2.74
N ALA A 115 0.60 11.48 -2.68
CA ALA A 115 1.33 10.33 -2.16
C ALA A 115 1.13 9.12 -3.08
N LEU A 116 2.11 8.24 -3.10
CA LEU A 116 2.08 7.01 -3.88
C LEU A 116 2.42 5.81 -3.00
N ALA A 117 1.47 4.91 -2.83
CA ALA A 117 1.72 3.58 -2.31
C ALA A 117 2.41 2.74 -3.38
N ILE A 118 3.55 2.16 -3.02
CA ILE A 118 4.41 1.39 -3.91
C ILE A 118 4.47 -0.07 -3.46
N ALA A 119 4.38 -0.98 -4.42
CA ALA A 119 4.59 -2.40 -4.19
C ALA A 119 6.10 -2.68 -4.11
N ILE A 120 6.52 -3.23 -2.99
CA ILE A 120 7.93 -3.53 -2.66
C ILE A 120 8.11 -4.96 -2.15
N GLY A 121 7.14 -5.84 -2.43
CA GLY A 121 7.18 -7.25 -2.05
C GLY A 121 6.66 -7.57 -0.67
N THR A 122 5.79 -6.72 -0.14
CA THR A 122 5.13 -6.90 1.16
C THR A 122 3.63 -7.07 1.01
N SER A 123 2.99 -7.66 2.01
CA SER A 123 1.55 -7.88 2.08
C SER A 123 0.98 -7.42 3.42
N HIS A 124 -0.31 -7.13 3.45
CA HIS A 124 -1.02 -6.82 4.68
C HIS A 124 -1.09 -8.01 5.64
N GLY A 125 -1.59 -7.75 6.84
CA GLY A 125 -1.82 -8.77 7.87
C GLY A 125 -0.62 -9.14 8.71
N ALA A 126 -0.86 -9.96 9.71
CA ALA A 126 0.16 -10.44 10.64
C ALA A 126 0.89 -11.70 10.14
N TYR A 127 0.33 -12.39 9.15
CA TYR A 127 0.86 -13.66 8.64
C TYR A 127 1.74 -13.43 7.40
N LYS A 128 2.90 -12.78 7.61
CA LYS A 128 3.79 -12.39 6.50
C LYS A 128 4.81 -13.48 6.15
N PHE A 129 5.52 -13.98 7.17
CA PHE A 129 6.58 -14.98 6.99
C PHE A 129 6.40 -16.11 8.00
N SER A 130 6.54 -17.36 7.54
CA SER A 130 6.46 -18.57 8.37
C SER A 130 7.75 -18.88 9.13
N ARG A 131 8.84 -18.17 8.83
CA ARG A 131 10.16 -18.28 9.47
C ARG A 131 10.79 -16.89 9.58
N PRO A 132 11.78 -16.71 10.48
CA PRO A 132 12.50 -15.44 10.54
C PRO A 132 13.04 -15.08 9.14
N PRO A 133 12.74 -13.89 8.63
CA PRO A 133 13.24 -13.47 7.33
C PRO A 133 14.76 -13.36 7.38
N THR A 134 15.41 -13.80 6.31
CA THR A 134 16.86 -13.71 6.14
C THR A 134 17.17 -12.95 4.88
N GLY A 135 17.96 -11.88 4.99
CA GLY A 135 18.28 -11.01 3.87
C GLY A 135 17.32 -9.82 3.76
N ASP A 136 17.40 -9.13 2.65
CA ASP A 136 16.61 -7.93 2.38
C ASP A 136 15.18 -8.33 2.03
N ILE A 137 14.25 -7.94 2.88
CA ILE A 137 12.82 -8.20 2.70
C ILE A 137 12.15 -7.08 1.92
N LEU A 138 12.48 -5.83 2.27
CA LEU A 138 12.03 -4.68 1.50
C LEU A 138 12.94 -4.48 0.29
N ALA A 139 12.34 -4.15 -0.84
CA ALA A 139 13.09 -3.76 -2.03
C ALA A 139 13.63 -2.32 -1.89
N ILE A 140 14.57 -2.10 -0.95
CA ILE A 140 15.11 -0.77 -0.59
C ILE A 140 15.70 -0.03 -1.80
N ASP A 141 16.41 -0.72 -2.67
CA ASP A 141 16.95 -0.10 -3.89
C ASP A 141 15.84 0.37 -4.84
N ARG A 142 14.69 -0.31 -4.83
CA ARG A 142 13.50 0.10 -5.59
C ARG A 142 12.88 1.37 -5.00
N ILE A 143 12.77 1.45 -3.67
CA ILE A 143 12.28 2.65 -2.96
C ILE A 143 13.16 3.85 -3.33
N LYS A 144 14.48 3.72 -3.24
CA LYS A 144 15.44 4.76 -3.60
C LYS A 144 15.30 5.20 -5.06
N ALA A 145 15.21 4.23 -6.00
CA ALA A 145 15.07 4.53 -7.41
C ALA A 145 13.75 5.26 -7.74
N ILE A 146 12.66 4.92 -7.07
CA ILE A 146 11.38 5.62 -7.21
C ILE A 146 11.50 7.03 -6.63
N HIS A 147 12.04 7.17 -5.41
CA HIS A 147 12.21 8.49 -4.78
C HIS A 147 13.07 9.44 -5.62
N GLU A 148 14.13 8.95 -6.27
CA GLU A 148 14.95 9.74 -7.18
C GLU A 148 14.17 10.27 -8.39
N ARG A 149 13.14 9.54 -8.86
CA ARG A 149 12.31 9.94 -10.00
C ARG A 149 11.20 10.93 -9.60
N ILE A 150 10.66 10.78 -8.41
CA ILE A 150 9.53 11.58 -7.89
C ILE A 150 9.85 12.19 -6.50
N PRO A 151 10.91 13.00 -6.36
CA PRO A 151 11.40 13.47 -5.05
C PRO A 151 10.40 14.39 -4.33
N GLY A 152 9.38 14.88 -5.01
CA GLY A 152 8.32 15.74 -4.45
C GLY A 152 7.09 14.99 -3.98
N THR A 153 7.01 13.67 -4.20
CA THR A 153 5.86 12.83 -3.83
C THR A 153 6.17 12.02 -2.59
N HIS A 154 5.23 11.95 -1.66
CA HIS A 154 5.35 11.08 -0.49
C HIS A 154 5.21 9.60 -0.91
N LEU A 155 6.12 8.75 -0.44
CA LEU A 155 6.02 7.31 -0.68
C LEU A 155 5.38 6.61 0.53
N VAL A 156 4.49 5.67 0.25
CA VAL A 156 3.82 4.83 1.26
C VAL A 156 4.15 3.38 1.00
N MET A 157 4.42 2.62 2.05
CA MET A 157 4.81 1.22 1.97
C MET A 157 3.84 0.37 2.79
N HIS A 158 2.74 -0.02 2.15
CA HIS A 158 1.75 -0.91 2.75
C HIS A 158 2.35 -2.28 3.08
N GLY A 159 1.76 -2.96 4.04
CA GLY A 159 2.19 -4.30 4.40
C GLY A 159 3.56 -4.42 5.08
N SER A 160 4.23 -3.32 5.43
CA SER A 160 5.60 -3.30 5.96
C SER A 160 5.70 -3.35 7.48
N SER A 161 4.64 -3.74 8.20
CA SER A 161 4.65 -3.81 9.65
C SER A 161 5.60 -4.91 10.17
N SER A 162 6.26 -4.62 11.29
CA SER A 162 6.94 -5.64 12.09
C SER A 162 5.92 -6.47 12.87
N VAL A 163 6.31 -7.69 13.27
CA VAL A 163 5.53 -8.55 14.15
C VAL A 163 6.41 -8.93 15.35
N PRO A 164 6.44 -8.12 16.42
CA PRO A 164 7.28 -8.37 17.57
C PRO A 164 6.85 -9.65 18.30
N GLN A 165 7.77 -10.59 18.49
CA GLN A 165 7.50 -11.91 19.05
C GLN A 165 7.00 -11.85 20.50
N ASP A 166 7.48 -10.88 21.28
CA ASP A 166 7.04 -10.67 22.66
C ASP A 166 5.53 -10.38 22.76
N TRP A 167 4.98 -9.63 21.77
CA TRP A 167 3.56 -9.33 21.71
C TRP A 167 2.73 -10.55 21.29
N LEU A 168 3.24 -11.37 20.37
CA LEU A 168 2.58 -12.65 20.03
C LEU A 168 2.44 -13.55 21.26
N GLN A 169 3.49 -13.62 22.08
CA GLN A 169 3.46 -14.37 23.33
C GLN A 169 2.38 -13.82 24.27
N VAL A 170 2.34 -12.50 24.51
CA VAL A 170 1.35 -11.86 25.38
C VAL A 170 -0.08 -12.11 24.90
N ILE A 171 -0.32 -12.01 23.57
CA ILE A 171 -1.63 -12.27 22.98
C ILE A 171 -2.05 -13.71 23.22
N ASN A 172 -1.18 -14.68 22.96
CA ASN A 172 -1.49 -16.10 23.13
C ASN A 172 -1.66 -16.49 24.61
N GLU A 173 -0.86 -15.94 25.52
CA GLU A 173 -1.04 -16.11 26.97
C GLU A 173 -2.36 -15.51 27.49
N SER A 174 -2.88 -14.49 26.76
CA SER A 174 -4.18 -13.85 27.08
C SER A 174 -5.38 -14.54 26.42
N GLY A 175 -5.19 -15.69 25.79
CA GLY A 175 -6.25 -16.48 25.17
C GLY A 175 -6.41 -16.23 23.66
N GLY A 176 -5.48 -15.54 23.01
CA GLY A 176 -5.37 -15.48 21.56
C GLY A 176 -4.82 -16.78 20.97
N GLU A 177 -5.03 -16.98 19.67
CA GLU A 177 -4.57 -18.16 18.93
C GLU A 177 -3.82 -17.73 17.66
N ILE A 178 -2.84 -16.83 17.79
CA ILE A 178 -2.02 -16.41 16.66
C ILE A 178 -0.87 -17.40 16.47
N PRO A 179 -0.74 -18.07 15.31
CA PRO A 179 0.38 -18.95 15.02
C PRO A 179 1.70 -18.17 14.98
N GLU A 180 2.80 -18.88 15.06
CA GLU A 180 4.13 -18.28 14.88
C GLU A 180 4.23 -17.63 13.49
N THR A 181 4.54 -16.34 13.50
CA THR A 181 4.67 -15.54 12.28
C THR A 181 5.67 -14.42 12.49
N TYR A 182 6.25 -13.91 11.42
CA TYR A 182 7.28 -12.89 11.45
C TYR A 182 6.90 -11.74 10.52
N GLY A 183 7.25 -10.52 10.89
CA GLY A 183 7.06 -9.31 10.08
C GLY A 183 8.36 -8.80 9.48
N VAL A 184 8.28 -7.60 8.92
CA VAL A 184 9.46 -6.91 8.37
C VAL A 184 10.41 -6.51 9.52
N PRO A 185 11.73 -6.74 9.41
CA PRO A 185 12.69 -6.29 10.40
C PRO A 185 12.66 -4.76 10.60
N VAL A 186 12.73 -4.34 11.86
CA VAL A 186 12.64 -2.90 12.21
C VAL A 186 13.76 -2.10 11.54
N GLU A 187 14.94 -2.69 11.39
CA GLU A 187 16.11 -2.07 10.73
C GLU A 187 15.83 -1.76 9.26
N GLU A 188 15.12 -2.63 8.56
CA GLU A 188 14.71 -2.39 7.17
C GLU A 188 13.63 -1.31 7.06
N ILE A 189 12.67 -1.31 7.99
CA ILE A 189 11.67 -0.23 8.08
C ILE A 189 12.37 1.12 8.28
N GLN A 190 13.35 1.19 9.17
CA GLN A 190 14.13 2.41 9.41
C GLN A 190 14.93 2.85 8.18
N GLU A 191 15.44 1.91 7.38
CA GLU A 191 16.13 2.22 6.14
C GLU A 191 15.17 2.76 5.07
N GLY A 192 13.97 2.16 4.96
CA GLY A 192 12.94 2.62 4.01
C GLY A 192 12.38 4.02 4.32
N ILE A 193 12.47 4.48 5.58
CA ILE A 193 11.99 5.81 6.01
C ILE A 193 13.02 6.92 5.73
N LYS A 194 14.31 6.59 5.58
CA LYS A 194 15.39 7.56 5.32
C LYS A 194 15.35 8.15 3.92
#